data_72be2a00c3b6c0a08e84d367308caa84
#
_entry.id   72be2a00c3b6c0a08e84d367308caa84
#
_cell.length_a   1.000
_cell.length_b   1.000
_cell.length_c   1.000
_cell.angle_alpha   90.00
_cell.angle_beta   90.00
_cell.angle_gamma   90.00
#
_symmetry.space_group_name_H-M   'P 1'
#
loop_
_entity.id
_entity.type
_entity.pdbx_description
1 polymer ?
#
loop_
_entity_poly.entity_id
_entity_poly.type
_entity_poly.pdbx_seq_one_letter_code
_entity_poly.pdbx_strand_id
1 'polypeptide(L)'
;KEMYHTMRESCLFDTRAWGKIKDRIQNARKETTPFNHLNISFEIRPDISLREVTIEDATAIYHAIDTHRDYMRTWLPFVDNLKSAADEESYLKGVLSVPADSYEPIFGIWNKQNEICGLVGFHFSDFANHRTEIGYWLLPEYQHQGIMTACVRRLCQWAVEAKDIKRIQIRCATGNTTSNGIPVRLGFRLEGTERAGELLASGEYADIHIYSILKEELMEQQIQLNEHNKQEYPPMHTTEHIVNQTMIRLFGCGRSVSAHIERKKSKLDYRLNACPTEEQIKSLEEAVNEVIARHLPVTTEFITQEEA
;
A
#
# COMPACT_ATOMS: atom_id res chain seq x y z
N LYS A 1 -7.12 30.65 -12.34
CA LYS A 1 -7.90 29.53 -12.95
C LYS A 1 -7.04 28.29 -13.17
N GLU A 2 -5.76 28.44 -13.53
CA GLU A 2 -4.83 27.31 -13.76
C GLU A 2 -4.31 26.67 -12.45
N MET A 3 -4.11 27.45 -11.40
CA MET A 3 -3.63 26.93 -10.11
C MET A 3 -4.66 26.06 -9.36
N TYR A 4 -5.96 26.24 -9.65
CA TYR A 4 -7.03 25.38 -9.15
C TYR A 4 -7.03 23.98 -9.78
N HIS A 5 -6.44 23.83 -10.96
CA HIS A 5 -6.35 22.55 -11.67
C HIS A 5 -5.26 21.65 -11.07
N THR A 6 -4.12 22.20 -10.70
CA THR A 6 -2.95 21.45 -10.24
C THR A 6 -3.13 20.88 -8.81
N MET A 7 -3.84 21.58 -7.93
CA MET A 7 -4.13 21.08 -6.57
C MET A 7 -5.26 20.03 -6.52
N ARG A 8 -6.11 19.95 -7.53
CA ARG A 8 -7.14 18.92 -7.63
C ARG A 8 -6.61 17.56 -8.10
N GLU A 9 -5.44 17.52 -8.72
CA GLU A 9 -4.88 16.26 -9.24
C GLU A 9 -4.10 15.43 -8.20
N SER A 10 -3.77 16.00 -7.03
CA SER A 10 -2.96 15.30 -6.03
C SER A 10 -3.73 14.63 -4.89
N CYS A 11 -5.01 14.85 -4.76
CA CYS A 11 -5.82 14.27 -3.68
C CYS A 11 -7.28 14.11 -4.09
N LEU A 12 -7.61 13.11 -4.88
CA LEU A 12 -8.99 12.60 -4.93
C LEU A 12 -8.99 11.28 -5.71
N PHE A 13 -9.52 10.24 -5.10
CA PHE A 13 -10.15 9.13 -5.81
C PHE A 13 -11.34 9.72 -6.60
N ASP A 14 -11.06 10.31 -7.76
CA ASP A 14 -12.08 10.75 -8.69
C ASP A 14 -12.44 9.56 -9.57
N THR A 15 -13.72 9.23 -9.63
CA THR A 15 -14.27 8.23 -10.54
C THR A 15 -13.89 8.47 -12.00
N ARG A 16 -13.50 9.71 -12.37
CA ARG A 16 -12.94 10.08 -13.69
C ARG A 16 -11.48 9.69 -13.87
N ALA A 17 -10.68 9.70 -12.80
CA ALA A 17 -9.31 9.18 -12.85
C ALA A 17 -9.34 7.66 -13.05
N TRP A 18 -10.31 6.97 -12.44
CA TRP A 18 -10.55 5.56 -12.65
C TRP A 18 -11.00 5.23 -14.09
N GLY A 19 -11.82 6.08 -14.72
CA GLY A 19 -12.18 5.99 -16.15
C GLY A 19 -10.93 6.08 -17.03
N LYS A 20 -10.05 7.07 -16.79
CA LYS A 20 -8.79 7.24 -17.55
C LYS A 20 -7.79 6.09 -17.33
N ILE A 21 -7.76 5.50 -16.14
CA ILE A 21 -6.96 4.30 -15.84
C ILE A 21 -7.53 3.09 -16.56
N LYS A 22 -8.87 2.90 -16.56
CA LYS A 22 -9.53 1.86 -17.37
C LYS A 22 -9.24 2.01 -18.87
N ASP A 23 -9.32 3.23 -19.38
CA ASP A 23 -9.04 3.55 -20.79
C ASP A 23 -7.56 3.32 -21.14
N ARG A 24 -6.63 3.64 -20.24
CA ARG A 24 -5.21 3.31 -20.39
C ARG A 24 -4.94 1.80 -20.33
N ILE A 25 -5.58 1.09 -19.43
CA ILE A 25 -5.51 -0.38 -19.35
C ILE A 25 -6.09 -1.03 -20.63
N GLN A 26 -7.21 -0.52 -21.15
CA GLN A 26 -7.81 -1.01 -22.41
C GLN A 26 -7.01 -0.62 -23.65
N ASN A 27 -6.34 0.55 -23.64
CA ASN A 27 -5.49 0.98 -24.76
C ASN A 27 -4.12 0.30 -24.74
N ALA A 28 -3.53 0.03 -23.57
CA ALA A 28 -2.33 -0.80 -23.44
C ALA A 28 -2.55 -2.25 -23.95
N ARG A 29 -3.79 -2.75 -23.87
CA ARG A 29 -4.16 -4.04 -24.48
C ARG A 29 -4.11 -4.05 -26.02
N LYS A 30 -3.99 -2.90 -26.66
CA LYS A 30 -3.92 -2.79 -28.13
C LYS A 30 -2.50 -2.69 -28.67
N GLU A 31 -1.52 -2.40 -27.83
CA GLU A 31 -0.10 -2.46 -28.22
C GLU A 31 0.37 -3.89 -27.98
N THR A 32 0.68 -4.58 -29.07
CA THR A 32 1.22 -5.95 -29.09
C THR A 32 2.65 -5.95 -28.57
N THR A 33 2.85 -5.77 -27.25
CA THR A 33 4.08 -6.19 -26.61
C THR A 33 4.05 -7.70 -26.47
N PRO A 34 5.16 -8.41 -26.74
CA PRO A 34 5.20 -9.87 -26.66
C PRO A 34 5.00 -10.40 -25.24
N PHE A 35 4.93 -9.52 -24.23
CA PHE A 35 4.78 -9.87 -22.83
C PHE A 35 3.63 -9.10 -22.18
N ASN A 36 2.96 -9.74 -21.22
CA ASN A 36 1.86 -9.15 -20.47
C ASN A 36 2.42 -8.23 -19.37
N HIS A 37 2.31 -6.93 -19.59
CA HIS A 37 2.60 -5.89 -18.59
C HIS A 37 1.38 -5.01 -18.39
N LEU A 38 0.99 -4.84 -17.15
CA LEU A 38 -0.06 -3.90 -16.76
C LEU A 38 0.52 -2.52 -16.42
N ASN A 39 1.86 -2.41 -16.33
CA ASN A 39 2.60 -1.21 -15.93
C ASN A 39 2.08 -0.62 -14.60
N ILE A 40 1.78 -1.51 -13.65
CA ILE A 40 1.23 -1.12 -12.36
C ILE A 40 2.37 -0.85 -11.38
N SER A 41 2.25 0.27 -10.68
CA SER A 41 3.11 0.60 -9.56
C SER A 41 2.30 1.20 -8.41
N PHE A 42 2.76 0.97 -7.19
CA PHE A 42 2.15 1.51 -5.97
C PHE A 42 3.23 2.10 -5.08
N GLU A 43 3.04 3.32 -4.62
CA GLU A 43 3.79 3.85 -3.50
C GLU A 43 3.21 3.22 -2.21
N ILE A 44 4.04 2.46 -1.48
CA ILE A 44 3.64 1.80 -0.24
C ILE A 44 3.91 2.70 0.95
N ARG A 45 5.06 3.35 0.93
CA ARG A 45 5.50 4.38 1.87
C ARG A 45 6.61 5.20 1.19
N PRO A 46 7.04 6.37 1.75
CA PRO A 46 7.98 7.27 1.07
C PRO A 46 9.32 6.65 0.65
N ASP A 47 9.70 5.52 1.22
CA ASP A 47 10.97 4.81 0.95
C ASP A 47 10.80 3.45 0.27
N ILE A 48 9.54 2.99 0.05
CA ILE A 48 9.23 1.68 -0.53
C ILE A 48 8.15 1.80 -1.59
N SER A 49 8.40 1.22 -2.75
CA SER A 49 7.42 1.08 -3.83
C SER A 49 7.25 -0.37 -4.26
N LEU A 50 6.06 -0.70 -4.77
CA LEU A 50 5.81 -1.91 -5.54
C LEU A 50 5.81 -1.54 -7.02
N ARG A 51 6.53 -2.30 -7.82
CA ARG A 51 6.54 -2.19 -9.26
C ARG A 51 6.42 -3.57 -9.88
N GLU A 52 5.53 -3.72 -10.85
CA GLU A 52 5.42 -4.95 -11.63
C GLU A 52 6.79 -5.32 -12.22
N VAL A 53 7.19 -6.59 -12.09
CA VAL A 53 8.50 -7.04 -12.57
C VAL A 53 8.53 -7.11 -14.08
N THR A 54 9.71 -6.87 -14.64
CA THR A 54 10.03 -6.99 -16.05
C THR A 54 11.14 -8.03 -16.26
N ILE A 55 11.42 -8.40 -17.48
CA ILE A 55 12.53 -9.33 -17.79
C ILE A 55 13.87 -8.73 -17.38
N GLU A 56 14.03 -7.43 -17.51
CA GLU A 56 15.23 -6.69 -17.14
C GLU A 56 15.55 -6.77 -15.65
N ASP A 57 14.57 -7.05 -14.82
CA ASP A 57 14.73 -7.19 -13.37
C ASP A 57 15.36 -8.54 -12.95
N ALA A 58 15.41 -9.53 -13.87
CA ALA A 58 15.88 -10.89 -13.58
C ALA A 58 17.26 -10.95 -12.90
N THR A 59 18.20 -10.14 -13.35
CA THR A 59 19.55 -10.11 -12.78
C THR A 59 19.53 -9.57 -11.34
N ALA A 60 18.76 -8.52 -11.07
CA ALA A 60 18.65 -7.94 -9.74
C ALA A 60 17.95 -8.91 -8.76
N ILE A 61 16.87 -9.58 -9.21
CA ILE A 61 16.14 -10.60 -8.44
C ILE A 61 17.07 -11.78 -8.10
N TYR A 62 17.76 -12.32 -9.11
CA TYR A 62 18.70 -13.41 -8.90
C TYR A 62 19.78 -13.04 -7.87
N HIS A 63 20.42 -11.89 -7.99
CA HIS A 63 21.46 -11.46 -7.06
C HIS A 63 20.94 -11.29 -5.63
N ALA A 64 19.74 -10.76 -5.46
CA ALA A 64 19.11 -10.61 -4.15
C ALA A 64 18.89 -11.99 -3.49
N ILE A 65 18.42 -12.97 -4.26
CA ILE A 65 18.23 -14.35 -3.77
C ILE A 65 19.58 -15.02 -3.51
N ASP A 66 20.53 -14.91 -4.43
CA ASP A 66 21.81 -15.60 -4.34
C ASP A 66 22.65 -15.12 -3.15
N THR A 67 22.64 -13.82 -2.88
CA THR A 67 23.32 -13.23 -1.71
C THR A 67 22.73 -13.74 -0.38
N HIS A 68 21.46 -14.12 -0.35
CA HIS A 68 20.76 -14.58 0.84
C HIS A 68 20.30 -16.04 0.74
N ARG A 69 20.95 -16.83 -0.09
CA ARG A 69 20.55 -18.19 -0.49
C ARG A 69 20.26 -19.10 0.71
N ASP A 70 21.15 -19.16 1.68
CA ASP A 70 21.01 -20.05 2.85
C ASP A 70 19.78 -19.69 3.70
N TYR A 71 19.49 -18.40 3.82
CA TYR A 71 18.30 -17.92 4.49
C TYR A 71 17.02 -18.26 3.69
N MET A 72 17.03 -17.92 2.39
CA MET A 72 15.87 -18.10 1.51
C MET A 72 15.46 -19.56 1.35
N ARG A 73 16.42 -20.46 1.15
CA ARG A 73 16.16 -21.88 0.92
C ARG A 73 15.51 -22.61 2.08
N THR A 74 15.54 -22.01 3.29
CA THR A 74 14.84 -22.60 4.46
C THR A 74 13.35 -22.78 4.21
N TRP A 75 12.71 -21.84 3.52
CA TRP A 75 11.27 -21.82 3.28
C TRP A 75 10.88 -21.76 1.80
N LEU A 76 11.84 -21.62 0.90
CA LEU A 76 11.64 -21.45 -0.53
C LEU A 76 12.41 -22.53 -1.32
N PRO A 77 11.82 -23.70 -1.52
CA PRO A 77 12.52 -24.84 -2.16
C PRO A 77 13.03 -24.53 -3.59
N PHE A 78 12.38 -23.62 -4.32
CA PHE A 78 12.77 -23.26 -5.68
C PHE A 78 14.19 -22.65 -5.77
N VAL A 79 14.70 -22.10 -4.66
CA VAL A 79 16.03 -21.46 -4.60
C VAL A 79 17.13 -22.43 -5.00
N ASP A 80 16.99 -23.72 -4.70
CA ASP A 80 17.96 -24.74 -5.07
C ASP A 80 18.03 -25.00 -6.59
N ASN A 81 16.96 -24.64 -7.33
CA ASN A 81 16.89 -24.75 -8.77
C ASN A 81 17.31 -23.48 -9.51
N LEU A 82 17.33 -22.34 -8.82
CA LEU A 82 17.74 -21.05 -9.35
C LEU A 82 19.26 -20.88 -9.25
N LYS A 83 19.99 -21.15 -10.34
CA LYS A 83 21.46 -21.22 -10.38
C LYS A 83 22.11 -20.03 -11.06
N SER A 84 21.34 -19.27 -11.84
CA SER A 84 21.85 -18.14 -12.62
C SER A 84 20.77 -17.11 -12.89
N ALA A 85 21.19 -15.89 -13.26
CA ALA A 85 20.26 -14.86 -13.74
C ALA A 85 19.49 -15.30 -14.99
N ALA A 86 20.05 -16.19 -15.80
CA ALA A 86 19.38 -16.75 -16.97
C ALA A 86 18.22 -17.69 -16.60
N ASP A 87 18.29 -18.37 -15.46
CA ASP A 87 17.19 -19.19 -14.96
C ASP A 87 16.02 -18.28 -14.52
N GLU A 88 16.33 -17.19 -13.82
CA GLU A 88 15.32 -16.19 -13.42
C GLU A 88 14.70 -15.51 -14.66
N GLU A 89 15.52 -15.11 -15.63
CA GLU A 89 15.03 -14.56 -16.90
C GLU A 89 14.08 -15.53 -17.61
N SER A 90 14.43 -16.82 -17.63
CA SER A 90 13.60 -17.88 -18.25
C SER A 90 12.28 -18.04 -17.51
N TYR A 91 12.29 -17.97 -16.16
CA TYR A 91 11.08 -17.99 -15.34
C TYR A 91 10.19 -16.78 -15.64
N LEU A 92 10.74 -15.56 -15.63
CA LEU A 92 9.98 -14.34 -15.92
C LEU A 92 9.42 -14.34 -17.35
N LYS A 93 10.17 -14.81 -18.34
CA LYS A 93 9.65 -15.00 -19.71
C LYS A 93 8.44 -15.94 -19.72
N GLY A 94 8.48 -17.02 -18.96
CA GLY A 94 7.35 -17.95 -18.84
C GLY A 94 6.12 -17.27 -18.25
N VAL A 95 6.27 -16.59 -17.13
CA VAL A 95 5.18 -15.89 -16.44
C VAL A 95 4.58 -14.77 -17.29
N LEU A 96 5.43 -13.96 -17.91
CA LEU A 96 4.99 -12.80 -18.70
C LEU A 96 4.42 -13.19 -20.08
N SER A 97 4.59 -14.43 -20.51
CA SER A 97 4.11 -14.93 -21.81
C SER A 97 2.74 -15.61 -21.74
N VAL A 98 2.14 -15.76 -20.54
CA VAL A 98 0.81 -16.35 -20.41
C VAL A 98 -0.26 -15.42 -21.02
N PRO A 99 -1.42 -15.95 -21.48
CA PRO A 99 -2.51 -15.11 -21.96
C PRO A 99 -2.96 -14.07 -20.93
N ALA A 100 -3.39 -12.89 -21.39
CA ALA A 100 -3.72 -11.76 -20.51
C ALA A 100 -4.86 -12.03 -19.53
N ASP A 101 -5.78 -12.94 -19.86
CA ASP A 101 -6.88 -13.40 -19.01
C ASP A 101 -6.44 -14.37 -17.91
N SER A 102 -5.25 -14.97 -18.08
CA SER A 102 -4.63 -15.91 -17.13
C SER A 102 -3.38 -15.30 -16.47
N TYR A 103 -3.09 -14.02 -16.72
CA TYR A 103 -1.89 -13.37 -16.22
C TYR A 103 -1.99 -13.03 -14.74
N GLU A 104 -1.01 -13.50 -13.98
CA GLU A 104 -0.84 -13.31 -12.55
C GLU A 104 0.35 -12.36 -12.31
N PRO A 105 0.10 -11.08 -12.00
CA PRO A 105 1.19 -10.12 -11.85
C PRO A 105 2.05 -10.39 -10.63
N ILE A 106 3.36 -10.26 -10.83
CA ILE A 106 4.38 -10.31 -9.79
C ILE A 106 4.97 -8.89 -9.64
N PHE A 107 5.17 -8.47 -8.41
CA PHE A 107 5.68 -7.14 -8.09
C PHE A 107 7.00 -7.25 -7.33
N GLY A 108 7.99 -6.49 -7.79
CA GLY A 108 9.18 -6.20 -7.02
C GLY A 108 8.89 -5.17 -5.93
N ILE A 109 9.45 -5.39 -4.76
CA ILE A 109 9.50 -4.41 -3.66
C ILE A 109 10.82 -3.67 -3.80
N TRP A 110 10.76 -2.35 -3.99
CA TRP A 110 11.94 -1.53 -4.30
C TRP A 110 12.15 -0.46 -3.25
N ASN A 111 13.40 -0.24 -2.85
CA ASN A 111 13.77 0.88 -2.00
C ASN A 111 14.02 2.17 -2.82
N LYS A 112 14.33 3.29 -2.14
CA LYS A 112 14.63 4.58 -2.78
C LYS A 112 15.84 4.55 -3.72
N GLN A 113 16.78 3.65 -3.50
CA GLN A 113 17.97 3.47 -4.31
C GLN A 113 17.69 2.61 -5.56
N ASN A 114 16.41 2.22 -5.77
CA ASN A 114 15.98 1.30 -6.82
C ASN A 114 16.66 -0.08 -6.71
N GLU A 115 16.87 -0.54 -5.48
CA GLU A 115 17.35 -1.88 -5.18
C GLU A 115 16.17 -2.75 -4.77
N ILE A 116 16.20 -4.02 -5.19
CA ILE A 116 15.14 -4.96 -4.87
C ILE A 116 15.27 -5.44 -3.43
N CYS A 117 14.16 -5.35 -2.68
CA CYS A 117 14.06 -5.78 -1.28
C CYS A 117 13.33 -7.12 -1.13
N GLY A 118 12.53 -7.49 -2.13
CA GLY A 118 11.70 -8.69 -2.11
C GLY A 118 10.76 -8.76 -3.28
N LEU A 119 9.96 -9.82 -3.32
CA LEU A 119 8.86 -10.00 -4.27
C LEU A 119 7.56 -10.30 -3.54
N VAL A 120 6.46 -9.90 -4.17
CA VAL A 120 5.11 -10.29 -3.79
C VAL A 120 4.27 -10.41 -5.05
N GLY A 121 3.46 -11.46 -5.17
CA GLY A 121 2.70 -11.67 -6.40
C GLY A 121 1.55 -12.65 -6.22
N PHE A 122 0.78 -12.78 -7.29
CA PHE A 122 -0.34 -13.71 -7.37
C PHE A 122 0.10 -15.01 -8.05
N HIS A 123 -0.49 -16.12 -7.62
CA HIS A 123 -0.33 -17.42 -8.25
C HIS A 123 -1.52 -18.32 -7.92
N PHE A 124 -1.62 -19.44 -8.65
CA PHE A 124 -2.71 -20.40 -8.52
C PHE A 124 -4.10 -19.77 -8.60
N SER A 125 -4.25 -18.75 -9.44
CA SER A 125 -5.51 -18.05 -9.62
C SER A 125 -6.51 -18.94 -10.38
N ASP A 126 -7.72 -19.02 -9.83
CA ASP A 126 -8.89 -19.59 -10.47
C ASP A 126 -9.86 -18.43 -10.77
N PHE A 127 -9.68 -17.84 -11.94
CA PHE A 127 -10.48 -16.67 -12.32
C PHE A 127 -11.96 -17.00 -12.53
N ALA A 128 -12.29 -18.25 -12.86
CA ALA A 128 -13.69 -18.67 -12.97
C ALA A 128 -14.39 -18.68 -11.61
N ASN A 129 -13.67 -18.98 -10.54
CA ASN A 129 -14.14 -18.95 -9.15
C ASN A 129 -13.75 -17.67 -8.41
N HIS A 130 -13.17 -16.67 -9.09
CA HIS A 130 -12.76 -15.40 -8.51
C HIS A 130 -11.85 -15.55 -7.27
N ARG A 131 -10.90 -16.47 -7.32
CA ARG A 131 -9.96 -16.71 -6.23
C ARG A 131 -8.51 -16.68 -6.69
N THR A 132 -7.62 -16.31 -5.78
CA THR A 132 -6.18 -16.28 -6.02
C THR A 132 -5.41 -16.56 -4.74
N GLU A 133 -4.13 -16.85 -4.88
CA GLU A 133 -3.18 -16.97 -3.78
C GLU A 133 -2.13 -15.87 -3.89
N ILE A 134 -1.66 -15.36 -2.76
CA ILE A 134 -0.54 -14.40 -2.69
C ILE A 134 0.66 -15.08 -2.06
N GLY A 135 1.77 -15.09 -2.81
CA GLY A 135 3.09 -15.50 -2.33
C GLY A 135 4.04 -14.32 -2.23
N TYR A 136 5.02 -14.43 -1.34
CA TYR A 136 5.98 -13.35 -1.10
C TYR A 136 7.26 -13.85 -0.43
N TRP A 137 8.32 -13.07 -0.64
CA TRP A 137 9.52 -13.12 0.17
C TRP A 137 10.11 -11.71 0.35
N LEU A 138 10.91 -11.52 1.40
CA LEU A 138 11.54 -10.26 1.75
C LEU A 138 12.94 -10.53 2.29
N LEU A 139 13.91 -9.74 1.87
CA LEU A 139 15.28 -9.82 2.38
C LEU A 139 15.32 -9.57 3.89
N PRO A 140 16.24 -10.22 4.63
CA PRO A 140 16.31 -10.15 6.09
C PRO A 140 16.37 -8.72 6.64
N GLU A 141 17.16 -7.85 6.02
CA GLU A 141 17.40 -6.47 6.43
C GLU A 141 16.16 -5.57 6.31
N TYR A 142 15.15 -5.98 5.53
CA TYR A 142 13.88 -5.25 5.36
C TYR A 142 12.74 -5.82 6.20
N GLN A 143 13.01 -6.89 6.97
CA GLN A 143 12.00 -7.54 7.81
C GLN A 143 11.69 -6.73 9.08
N HIS A 144 10.63 -7.10 9.76
CA HIS A 144 10.14 -6.49 11.01
C HIS A 144 9.83 -4.99 10.93
N GLN A 145 9.76 -4.41 9.73
CA GLN A 145 9.46 -3.00 9.47
C GLN A 145 8.02 -2.78 8.94
N GLY A 146 7.20 -3.84 8.90
CA GLY A 146 5.83 -3.78 8.39
C GLY A 146 5.70 -3.69 6.87
N ILE A 147 6.82 -3.70 6.12
CA ILE A 147 6.86 -3.55 4.66
C ILE A 147 5.96 -4.58 3.98
N MET A 148 6.21 -5.88 4.20
CA MET A 148 5.43 -6.94 3.55
C MET A 148 3.94 -6.88 3.92
N THR A 149 3.61 -6.58 5.17
CA THR A 149 2.21 -6.41 5.58
C THR A 149 1.51 -5.30 4.79
N ALA A 150 2.20 -4.18 4.55
CA ALA A 150 1.66 -3.07 3.77
C ALA A 150 1.53 -3.43 2.27
N CYS A 151 2.52 -4.14 1.71
CA CYS A 151 2.49 -4.62 0.33
C CYS A 151 1.32 -5.59 0.09
N VAL A 152 1.18 -6.61 0.93
CA VAL A 152 0.09 -7.60 0.82
C VAL A 152 -1.27 -6.92 0.97
N ARG A 153 -1.44 -6.01 1.94
CA ARG A 153 -2.67 -5.23 2.07
C ARG A 153 -3.02 -4.49 0.78
N ARG A 154 -2.04 -3.81 0.17
CA ARG A 154 -2.26 -3.06 -1.06
C ARG A 154 -2.66 -3.97 -2.22
N LEU A 155 -2.03 -5.14 -2.33
CA LEU A 155 -2.37 -6.11 -3.38
C LEU A 155 -3.75 -6.74 -3.16
N CYS A 156 -4.15 -7.05 -1.92
CA CYS A 156 -5.49 -7.52 -1.62
C CYS A 156 -6.56 -6.52 -2.08
N GLN A 157 -6.37 -5.23 -1.77
CA GLN A 157 -7.26 -4.17 -2.23
C GLN A 157 -7.34 -4.11 -3.76
N TRP A 158 -6.19 -4.12 -4.42
CA TRP A 158 -6.13 -4.08 -5.88
C TRP A 158 -6.80 -5.30 -6.53
N ALA A 159 -6.58 -6.49 -5.99
CA ALA A 159 -7.18 -7.72 -6.52
C ALA A 159 -8.72 -7.68 -6.46
N VAL A 160 -9.27 -7.19 -5.35
CA VAL A 160 -10.71 -7.04 -5.17
C VAL A 160 -11.28 -5.95 -6.09
N GLU A 161 -10.61 -4.79 -6.17
CA GLU A 161 -11.10 -3.63 -6.93
C GLU A 161 -10.94 -3.79 -8.45
N ALA A 162 -9.78 -4.29 -8.90
CA ALA A 162 -9.41 -4.31 -10.32
C ALA A 162 -9.66 -5.65 -11.00
N LYS A 163 -9.70 -6.76 -10.25
CA LYS A 163 -9.81 -8.12 -10.79
C LYS A 163 -11.06 -8.85 -10.33
N ASP A 164 -11.91 -8.21 -9.51
CA ASP A 164 -13.11 -8.79 -8.89
C ASP A 164 -12.84 -10.12 -8.17
N ILE A 165 -11.65 -10.24 -7.56
CA ILE A 165 -11.31 -11.40 -6.73
C ILE A 165 -12.19 -11.39 -5.49
N LYS A 166 -12.78 -12.52 -5.15
CA LYS A 166 -13.66 -12.71 -4.00
C LYS A 166 -13.00 -13.40 -2.83
N ARG A 167 -11.98 -14.18 -3.11
CA ARG A 167 -11.21 -14.91 -2.10
C ARG A 167 -9.72 -14.81 -2.38
N ILE A 168 -8.97 -14.39 -1.38
CA ILE A 168 -7.51 -14.36 -1.42
C ILE A 168 -6.99 -15.32 -0.37
N GLN A 169 -6.05 -16.17 -0.75
CA GLN A 169 -5.44 -17.17 0.10
C GLN A 169 -3.95 -16.84 0.32
N ILE A 170 -3.43 -17.24 1.46
CA ILE A 170 -2.00 -17.24 1.77
C ILE A 170 -1.68 -18.60 2.42
N ARG A 171 -0.61 -19.24 1.94
CA ARG A 171 -0.11 -20.52 2.47
C ARG A 171 1.24 -20.28 3.12
N CYS A 172 1.41 -20.78 4.33
CA CYS A 172 2.67 -20.62 5.07
C CYS A 172 3.03 -21.94 5.77
N ALA A 173 4.30 -22.36 5.69
CA ALA A 173 4.79 -23.44 6.53
C ALA A 173 4.53 -23.10 8.01
N THR A 174 4.05 -24.05 8.79
CA THR A 174 3.67 -23.83 10.19
C THR A 174 4.83 -23.30 11.04
N GLY A 175 6.06 -23.75 10.73
CA GLY A 175 7.29 -23.29 11.39
C GLY A 175 7.75 -21.88 10.97
N ASN A 176 7.24 -21.30 9.87
CA ASN A 176 7.62 -19.97 9.41
C ASN A 176 6.80 -18.88 10.13
N THR A 177 7.12 -18.62 11.38
CA THR A 177 6.37 -17.68 12.25
C THR A 177 6.33 -16.27 11.69
N THR A 178 7.39 -15.82 11.02
CA THR A 178 7.47 -14.47 10.39
C THR A 178 6.43 -14.35 9.28
N SER A 179 6.35 -15.34 8.39
CA SER A 179 5.38 -15.36 7.29
C SER A 179 3.95 -15.50 7.82
N ASN A 180 3.71 -16.39 8.78
CA ASN A 180 2.39 -16.57 9.41
C ASN A 180 1.87 -15.30 10.09
N GLY A 181 2.75 -14.46 10.61
CA GLY A 181 2.36 -13.19 11.23
C GLY A 181 1.73 -12.17 10.26
N ILE A 182 1.93 -12.30 8.94
CA ILE A 182 1.40 -11.36 7.95
C ILE A 182 -0.12 -11.53 7.76
N PRO A 183 -0.63 -12.74 7.41
CA PRO A 183 -2.07 -12.95 7.28
C PRO A 183 -2.81 -12.68 8.59
N VAL A 184 -2.24 -13.06 9.75
CA VAL A 184 -2.86 -12.77 11.05
C VAL A 184 -3.05 -11.26 11.27
N ARG A 185 -2.02 -10.44 11.02
CA ARG A 185 -2.12 -8.98 11.14
C ARG A 185 -3.08 -8.34 10.15
N LEU A 186 -3.32 -8.98 9.01
CA LEU A 186 -4.25 -8.52 7.98
C LEU A 186 -5.68 -9.04 8.17
N GLY A 187 -5.93 -9.80 9.25
CA GLY A 187 -7.25 -10.32 9.56
C GLY A 187 -7.69 -11.50 8.69
N PHE A 188 -6.74 -12.18 8.05
CA PHE A 188 -7.04 -13.43 7.38
C PHE A 188 -7.44 -14.50 8.41
N ARG A 189 -8.41 -15.32 8.06
CA ARG A 189 -8.87 -16.44 8.85
C ARG A 189 -8.02 -17.68 8.57
N LEU A 190 -7.52 -18.34 9.61
CA LEU A 190 -6.93 -19.66 9.47
C LEU A 190 -8.05 -20.69 9.25
N GLU A 191 -8.03 -21.36 8.10
CA GLU A 191 -9.03 -22.36 7.72
C GLU A 191 -8.62 -23.78 8.13
N GLY A 192 -7.31 -24.02 8.20
CA GLY A 192 -6.80 -25.34 8.57
C GLY A 192 -5.30 -25.49 8.33
N THR A 193 -4.85 -26.71 8.54
CA THR A 193 -3.45 -27.11 8.30
C THR A 193 -3.42 -28.32 7.37
N GLU A 194 -2.75 -28.14 6.25
CA GLU A 194 -2.44 -29.22 5.31
C GLU A 194 -1.19 -29.95 5.81
N ARG A 195 -1.31 -31.25 6.13
CA ARG A 195 -0.20 -32.05 6.61
C ARG A 195 0.71 -32.44 5.45
N ALA A 196 2.03 -32.32 5.67
CA ALA A 196 3.05 -32.61 4.67
C ALA A 196 2.79 -31.89 3.34
N GLY A 197 2.38 -30.62 3.42
CA GLY A 197 1.90 -29.83 2.27
C GLY A 197 3.02 -29.32 1.38
N GLU A 198 4.28 -29.32 1.83
CA GLU A 198 5.42 -28.85 1.03
C GLU A 198 6.71 -29.58 1.40
N LEU A 199 7.46 -30.04 0.39
CA LEU A 199 8.79 -30.59 0.56
C LEU A 199 9.82 -29.45 0.58
N LEU A 200 10.46 -29.25 1.71
CA LEU A 200 11.49 -28.24 1.89
C LEU A 200 12.83 -28.65 1.28
N ALA A 201 13.72 -27.68 1.08
CA ALA A 201 15.07 -27.92 0.59
C ALA A 201 15.92 -28.81 1.54
N SER A 202 15.52 -28.94 2.81
CA SER A 202 16.12 -29.89 3.76
C SER A 202 15.80 -31.36 3.46
N GLY A 203 14.81 -31.64 2.60
CA GLY A 203 14.27 -32.97 2.36
C GLY A 203 13.16 -33.37 3.34
N GLU A 204 12.78 -32.50 4.25
CA GLU A 204 11.67 -32.71 5.17
C GLU A 204 10.37 -32.12 4.63
N TYR A 205 9.24 -32.75 4.98
CA TYR A 205 7.93 -32.19 4.66
C TYR A 205 7.48 -31.23 5.75
N ALA A 206 7.03 -30.05 5.34
CA ALA A 206 6.40 -29.07 6.21
C ALA A 206 4.87 -29.18 6.15
N ASP A 207 4.22 -29.02 7.30
CA ASP A 207 2.79 -28.76 7.37
C ASP A 207 2.54 -27.30 7.00
N ILE A 208 1.44 -27.04 6.30
CA ILE A 208 1.11 -25.71 5.75
C ILE A 208 -0.18 -25.19 6.37
N HIS A 209 -0.10 -24.02 7.00
CA HIS A 209 -1.28 -23.25 7.37
C HIS A 209 -1.92 -22.63 6.13
N ILE A 210 -3.23 -22.75 6.02
CA ILE A 210 -4.04 -22.15 4.96
C ILE A 210 -4.84 -21.01 5.56
N TYR A 211 -4.51 -19.79 5.13
CA TYR A 211 -5.22 -18.56 5.52
C TYR A 211 -6.04 -18.04 4.36
N SER A 212 -7.18 -17.43 4.64
CA SER A 212 -7.96 -16.74 3.62
C SER A 212 -8.61 -15.46 4.14
N ILE A 213 -8.90 -14.55 3.21
CA ILE A 213 -9.76 -13.39 3.43
C ILE A 213 -10.75 -13.29 2.27
N LEU A 214 -12.00 -12.97 2.59
CA LEU A 214 -13.04 -12.74 1.61
C LEU A 214 -13.15 -11.23 1.29
N LYS A 215 -13.64 -10.93 0.11
CA LYS A 215 -13.88 -9.56 -0.36
C LYS A 215 -14.70 -8.74 0.65
N GLU A 216 -15.76 -9.33 1.17
CA GLU A 216 -16.66 -8.70 2.13
C GLU A 216 -15.93 -8.34 3.43
N GLU A 217 -15.12 -9.28 3.96
CA GLU A 217 -14.32 -9.07 5.18
C GLU A 217 -13.28 -7.95 5.00
N LEU A 218 -12.63 -7.91 3.83
CA LEU A 218 -11.68 -6.85 3.49
C LEU A 218 -12.35 -5.48 3.39
N MET A 219 -13.54 -5.41 2.80
CA MET A 219 -14.33 -4.18 2.68
C MET A 219 -14.84 -3.70 4.04
N GLU A 220 -15.29 -4.60 4.91
CA GLU A 220 -15.69 -4.28 6.28
C GLU A 220 -14.54 -3.69 7.09
N GLN A 221 -13.33 -4.25 6.99
CA GLN A 221 -12.15 -3.67 7.62
C GLN A 221 -11.84 -2.26 7.11
N GLN A 222 -12.03 -1.99 5.82
CA GLN A 222 -11.86 -0.65 5.26
C GLN A 222 -12.92 0.33 5.77
N ILE A 223 -14.17 -0.11 5.91
CA ILE A 223 -15.27 0.70 6.46
C ILE A 223 -14.97 1.05 7.92
N GLN A 224 -14.59 0.07 8.75
CA GLN A 224 -14.22 0.31 10.15
C GLN A 224 -13.03 1.25 10.30
N LEU A 225 -12.00 1.12 9.45
CA LEU A 225 -10.87 2.06 9.42
C LEU A 225 -11.32 3.48 9.03
N ASN A 226 -12.23 3.60 8.08
CA ASN A 226 -12.78 4.89 7.66
C ASN A 226 -13.69 5.51 8.73
N GLU A 227 -14.53 4.72 9.39
CA GLU A 227 -15.36 5.16 10.50
C GLU A 227 -14.50 5.62 11.69
N HIS A 228 -13.48 4.86 12.04
CA HIS A 228 -12.53 5.25 13.09
C HIS A 228 -11.79 6.56 12.75
N ASN A 229 -11.50 6.80 11.48
CA ASN A 229 -10.87 8.07 11.06
C ASN A 229 -11.84 9.24 11.05
N LYS A 230 -13.16 8.98 10.91
CA LYS A 230 -14.23 9.98 10.94
C LYS A 230 -14.70 10.32 12.37
N GLN A 231 -14.29 9.56 13.39
CA GLN A 231 -14.61 9.92 14.77
C GLN A 231 -13.99 11.27 15.12
N GLU A 232 -14.80 12.13 15.72
CA GLU A 232 -14.34 13.39 16.29
C GLU A 232 -13.16 13.13 17.24
N TYR A 233 -12.08 13.84 17.01
CA TYR A 233 -10.90 13.77 17.84
C TYR A 233 -10.62 15.16 18.43
N PRO A 234 -11.03 15.43 19.68
CA PRO A 234 -10.95 16.76 20.28
C PRO A 234 -9.60 17.46 20.11
N PRO A 235 -8.42 16.79 20.22
CA PRO A 235 -7.14 17.46 19.97
C PRO A 235 -6.99 18.01 18.55
N MET A 236 -7.58 17.38 17.52
CA MET A 236 -7.53 17.88 16.14
C MET A 236 -8.45 19.09 15.93
N HIS A 237 -9.61 19.13 16.57
CA HIS A 237 -10.46 20.32 16.58
C HIS A 237 -9.78 21.49 17.28
N THR A 238 -9.13 21.25 18.43
CA THR A 238 -8.34 22.29 19.10
C THR A 238 -7.22 22.79 18.18
N THR A 239 -6.52 21.90 17.49
CA THR A 239 -5.47 22.26 16.53
C THR A 239 -6.04 23.09 15.37
N GLU A 240 -7.23 22.77 14.86
CA GLU A 240 -7.92 23.58 13.84
C GLU A 240 -8.13 25.02 14.30
N HIS A 241 -8.63 25.21 15.51
CA HIS A 241 -8.83 26.56 16.06
C HIS A 241 -7.52 27.33 16.20
N ILE A 242 -6.43 26.68 16.63
CA ILE A 242 -5.10 27.29 16.72
C ILE A 242 -4.61 27.68 15.32
N VAL A 243 -4.75 26.81 14.33
CA VAL A 243 -4.35 27.09 12.95
C VAL A 243 -5.18 28.24 12.39
N ASN A 244 -6.51 28.25 12.55
CA ASN A 244 -7.38 29.34 12.10
C ASN A 244 -6.94 30.69 12.67
N GLN A 245 -6.69 30.78 13.98
CA GLN A 245 -6.25 32.01 14.62
C GLN A 245 -4.87 32.44 14.14
N THR A 246 -3.96 31.51 13.96
CA THR A 246 -2.60 31.80 13.46
C THR A 246 -2.64 32.30 12.01
N MET A 247 -3.47 31.71 11.16
CA MET A 247 -3.69 32.14 9.78
C MET A 247 -4.25 33.57 9.74
N ILE A 248 -5.24 33.89 10.57
CA ILE A 248 -5.78 35.27 10.65
C ILE A 248 -4.69 36.26 11.06
N ARG A 249 -3.85 35.92 12.04
CA ARG A 249 -2.78 36.80 12.53
C ARG A 249 -1.65 37.02 11.55
N LEU A 250 -1.21 35.95 10.88
CA LEU A 250 -0.05 36.02 9.97
C LEU A 250 -0.41 36.55 8.57
N PHE A 251 -1.61 36.21 8.07
CA PHE A 251 -1.98 36.51 6.68
C PHE A 251 -3.13 37.51 6.55
N GLY A 252 -3.74 37.93 7.66
CA GLY A 252 -4.89 38.83 7.63
C GLY A 252 -6.11 38.28 6.88
N CYS A 253 -6.18 36.97 6.71
CA CYS A 253 -7.28 36.28 6.03
C CYS A 253 -8.43 36.01 7.00
N GLY A 254 -9.62 35.66 6.47
CA GLY A 254 -10.71 35.12 7.29
C GLY A 254 -10.41 33.71 7.79
N ARG A 255 -11.37 33.14 8.55
CA ARG A 255 -11.35 31.74 8.92
C ARG A 255 -11.38 30.85 7.68
N SER A 256 -11.05 29.57 7.84
CA SER A 256 -11.17 28.57 6.76
C SER A 256 -12.57 28.59 6.18
N VAL A 257 -12.66 28.58 4.84
CA VAL A 257 -13.93 28.55 4.11
C VAL A 257 -14.51 27.13 4.04
N SER A 258 -13.69 26.14 4.29
CA SER A 258 -14.03 24.73 4.39
C SER A 258 -13.06 24.06 5.35
N ALA A 259 -13.58 23.25 6.26
CA ALA A 259 -12.80 22.47 7.20
C ALA A 259 -13.28 21.02 7.15
N HIS A 260 -12.34 20.09 7.05
CA HIS A 260 -12.59 18.67 7.17
C HIS A 260 -11.59 18.10 8.17
N ILE A 261 -12.08 17.76 9.35
CA ILE A 261 -11.25 17.39 10.50
C ILE A 261 -11.39 15.89 10.74
N GLU A 262 -10.30 15.19 10.59
CA GLU A 262 -10.21 13.76 10.86
C GLU A 262 -9.06 13.48 11.86
N ARG A 263 -9.10 12.33 12.52
CA ARG A 263 -8.11 11.94 13.52
C ARG A 263 -6.66 11.92 12.99
N LYS A 264 -6.46 11.53 11.73
CA LYS A 264 -5.12 11.38 11.15
C LYS A 264 -4.78 12.44 10.10
N LYS A 265 -5.78 13.10 9.54
CA LYS A 265 -5.60 14.07 8.47
C LYS A 265 -6.71 15.10 8.56
N SER A 266 -6.32 16.36 8.49
CA SER A 266 -7.27 17.48 8.42
C SER A 266 -6.97 18.31 7.18
N LYS A 267 -8.02 18.86 6.58
CA LYS A 267 -7.94 19.76 5.44
C LYS A 267 -8.65 21.05 5.78
N LEU A 268 -7.95 22.18 5.63
CA LEU A 268 -8.45 23.52 5.85
C LEU A 268 -8.21 24.35 4.58
N ASP A 269 -9.27 24.91 4.02
CA ASP A 269 -9.18 25.74 2.83
C ASP A 269 -9.29 27.21 3.20
N TYR A 270 -8.34 28.05 2.77
CA TYR A 270 -8.30 29.49 3.04
C TYR A 270 -8.36 30.30 1.75
N ARG A 271 -8.96 31.48 1.83
CA ARG A 271 -8.86 32.48 0.76
C ARG A 271 -7.72 33.44 1.08
N LEU A 272 -6.64 33.35 0.30
CA LEU A 272 -5.47 34.21 0.42
C LEU A 272 -5.32 35.06 -0.84
N ASN A 273 -4.78 36.25 -0.69
CA ASN A 273 -4.50 37.16 -1.82
C ASN A 273 -3.30 36.70 -2.67
N ALA A 274 -2.38 35.94 -2.06
CA ALA A 274 -1.23 35.34 -2.71
C ALA A 274 -0.90 33.99 -2.05
N CYS A 275 -0.18 33.13 -2.79
CA CYS A 275 0.33 31.86 -2.25
C CYS A 275 1.40 32.17 -1.18
N PRO A 276 1.34 31.54 0.02
CA PRO A 276 2.36 31.72 1.04
C PRO A 276 3.74 31.27 0.55
N THR A 277 4.78 32.01 0.96
CA THR A 277 6.16 31.59 0.74
C THR A 277 6.56 30.48 1.71
N GLU A 278 7.66 29.76 1.41
CA GLU A 278 8.19 28.72 2.30
C GLU A 278 8.53 29.26 3.70
N GLU A 279 9.05 30.47 3.79
CA GLU A 279 9.33 31.15 5.06
C GLU A 279 8.05 31.43 5.87
N GLN A 280 6.98 31.84 5.18
CA GLN A 280 5.68 32.08 5.80
C GLN A 280 5.03 30.77 6.28
N ILE A 281 5.16 29.70 5.54
CA ILE A 281 4.69 28.37 5.93
C ILE A 281 5.44 27.88 7.18
N LYS A 282 6.76 28.06 7.21
CA LYS A 282 7.58 27.72 8.36
C LYS A 282 7.21 28.55 9.61
N SER A 283 6.99 29.86 9.44
CA SER A 283 6.53 30.74 10.53
C SER A 283 5.16 30.33 11.08
N LEU A 284 4.26 29.89 10.19
CA LEU A 284 2.96 29.34 10.59
C LEU A 284 3.12 28.08 11.45
N GLU A 285 3.94 27.14 10.99
CA GLU A 285 4.22 25.88 11.70
C GLU A 285 4.83 26.13 13.08
N GLU A 286 5.83 27.01 13.16
CA GLU A 286 6.49 27.39 14.41
C GLU A 286 5.48 28.03 15.40
N ALA A 287 4.65 28.96 14.94
CA ALA A 287 3.66 29.64 15.76
C ALA A 287 2.57 28.68 16.29
N VAL A 288 2.10 27.75 15.45
CA VAL A 288 1.12 26.72 15.88
C VAL A 288 1.74 25.79 16.92
N ASN A 289 2.96 25.30 16.68
CA ASN A 289 3.65 24.40 17.59
C ASN A 289 3.98 25.07 18.94
N GLU A 290 4.30 26.36 18.94
CA GLU A 290 4.50 27.13 20.17
C GLU A 290 3.24 27.16 21.05
N VAL A 291 2.08 27.39 20.45
CA VAL A 291 0.81 27.38 21.19
C VAL A 291 0.50 26.00 21.74
N ILE A 292 0.70 24.95 20.95
CA ILE A 292 0.50 23.56 21.37
C ILE A 292 1.43 23.20 22.53
N ALA A 293 2.70 23.62 22.49
CA ALA A 293 3.69 23.34 23.53
C ALA A 293 3.39 24.02 24.88
N ARG A 294 2.54 25.04 24.90
CA ARG A 294 2.10 25.70 26.15
C ARG A 294 1.13 24.87 26.99
N HIS A 295 0.58 23.79 26.45
CA HIS A 295 -0.38 22.90 27.13
C HIS A 295 -1.53 23.65 27.83
N LEU A 296 -2.08 24.65 27.14
CA LEU A 296 -3.14 25.49 27.73
C LEU A 296 -4.41 24.66 27.91
N PRO A 297 -5.14 24.86 29.05
CA PRO A 297 -6.44 24.21 29.21
C PRO A 297 -7.44 24.75 28.18
N VAL A 298 -8.19 23.84 27.55
CA VAL A 298 -9.27 24.20 26.62
C VAL A 298 -10.58 24.15 27.34
N THR A 299 -11.27 25.26 27.34
CA THR A 299 -12.63 25.40 27.92
C THR A 299 -13.62 25.69 26.80
N THR A 300 -14.83 25.16 26.90
CA THR A 300 -15.95 25.45 26.01
C THR A 300 -17.03 26.18 26.74
N GLU A 301 -17.45 27.33 26.22
CA GLU A 301 -18.57 28.10 26.72
C GLU A 301 -19.61 28.30 25.60
N PHE A 302 -20.87 28.27 25.98
CA PHE A 302 -21.96 28.63 25.08
C PHE A 302 -22.17 30.14 25.18
N ILE A 303 -22.01 30.84 24.08
CA ILE A 303 -22.28 32.26 23.98
C ILE A 303 -23.48 32.52 23.08
N THR A 304 -24.20 33.60 23.30
CA THR A 304 -25.29 34.01 22.44
C THR A 304 -24.74 34.58 21.13
N GLN A 305 -25.62 34.69 20.11
CA GLN A 305 -25.24 35.24 18.80
C GLN A 305 -24.87 36.75 18.91
N GLU A 306 -25.32 37.42 19.96
CA GLU A 306 -24.99 38.85 20.25
C GLU A 306 -23.61 39.02 20.91
N GLU A 307 -23.11 37.96 21.56
CA GLU A 307 -21.77 37.93 22.22
C GLU A 307 -20.67 37.41 21.33
N ALA A 308 -21.01 36.88 20.13
CA ALA A 308 -20.07 36.29 19.15
C ALA A 308 -19.63 37.31 18.10
#